data_03c559425e58b00b3ce2a6572298e6dc
#
_entry.id   03c559425e58b00b3ce2a6572298e6dc
#
_cell.length_a   1.000
_cell.length_b   1.000
_cell.length_c   1.000
_cell.angle_alpha   90.00
_cell.angle_beta   90.00
_cell.angle_gamma   90.00
#
_symmetry.space_group_name_H-M   'P 1'
#
loop_
_entity.id
_entity.type
_entity.pdbx_description
1 polymer ?
#
loop_
_entity_poly.entity_id
_entity_poly.type
_entity_poly.pdbx_seq_one_letter_code
_entity_poly.pdbx_strand_id
1 'polypeptide(L)'
;AAYINILNEGEVAFGSTEYIVFASKDDIPSCFYYFLIRNSKFVTFALQFMNGSSGRQRVSGEELASFPLMIPSKEKLAAFNKVGKLVLEQMKESTEEIQFLKQLQETITATLSSN
;
A
#
# COMPACT_ATOMS: atom_id res chain seq x y z
N ALA A 1 1.89 -2.28 -4.30
CA ALA A 1 1.49 -1.17 -3.44
C ALA A 1 1.55 -1.59 -1.98
N ALA A 2 1.96 -0.68 -1.10
CA ALA A 2 1.99 -0.88 0.34
C ALA A 2 1.17 0.21 1.03
N TYR A 3 0.56 -0.13 2.14
CA TYR A 3 -0.15 0.79 3.02
C TYR A 3 0.68 1.01 4.28
N ILE A 4 0.99 2.27 4.57
CA ILE A 4 1.81 2.64 5.73
C ILE A 4 0.89 2.96 6.90
N ASN A 5 0.78 2.03 7.84
CA ASN A 5 0.00 2.17 9.07
C ASN A 5 0.78 1.75 10.32
N ILE A 6 2.10 1.74 10.22
CA ILE A 6 3.01 1.31 11.30
C ILE A 6 3.69 2.48 12.00
N LEU A 7 3.49 3.71 11.50
CA LEU A 7 4.13 4.89 12.07
C LEU A 7 3.34 5.42 13.28
N ASN A 8 4.05 5.80 14.31
CA ASN A 8 3.51 6.55 15.43
C ASN A 8 3.47 8.05 15.13
N GLU A 9 2.81 8.82 15.98
CA GLU A 9 2.77 10.27 15.84
C GLU A 9 4.18 10.87 15.84
N GLY A 10 4.48 11.68 14.84
CA GLY A 10 5.79 12.32 14.67
C GLY A 10 6.84 11.46 13.95
N GLU A 11 6.57 10.20 13.68
CA GLU A 11 7.47 9.37 12.88
C GLU A 11 7.33 9.63 11.39
N VAL A 12 8.43 9.53 10.67
CA VAL A 12 8.51 9.71 9.21
C VAL A 12 9.13 8.48 8.58
N ALA A 13 8.50 7.98 7.53
CA ALA A 13 9.06 6.91 6.71
C ALA A 13 9.75 7.48 5.47
N PHE A 14 10.87 6.91 5.12
CA PHE A 14 11.60 7.21 3.89
C PHE A 14 11.48 6.03 2.92
N GLY A 15 11.31 6.32 1.65
CA GLY A 15 11.27 5.35 0.58
C GLY A 15 12.18 5.73 -0.57
N SER A 16 12.23 4.88 -1.59
CA SER A 16 12.92 5.18 -2.83
C SER A 16 12.29 6.39 -3.55
N THR A 17 13.11 7.17 -4.24
CA THR A 17 12.64 8.25 -5.13
C THR A 17 11.81 7.74 -6.32
N GLU A 18 11.82 6.44 -6.55
CA GLU A 18 11.02 5.77 -7.57
C GLU A 18 9.57 5.49 -7.10
N TYR A 19 9.27 5.70 -5.83
CA TYR A 19 7.93 5.47 -5.29
C TYR A 19 7.02 6.66 -5.58
N ILE A 20 5.80 6.37 -5.95
CA ILE A 20 4.72 7.35 -5.99
C ILE A 20 3.94 7.23 -4.69
N VAL A 21 3.89 8.32 -3.94
CA VAL A 21 3.18 8.37 -2.66
C VAL A 21 1.79 8.94 -2.87
N PHE A 22 0.80 8.19 -2.41
CA PHE A 22 -0.59 8.63 -2.36
C PHE A 22 -0.93 9.06 -0.94
N ALA A 23 -1.43 10.27 -0.80
CA ALA A 23 -1.95 10.79 0.45
C ALA A 23 -3.43 11.15 0.30
N SER A 24 -4.17 10.94 1.35
CA SER A 24 -5.58 11.33 1.37
C SER A 24 -5.69 12.86 1.37
N LYS A 25 -6.65 13.36 0.59
CA LYS A 25 -7.13 14.74 0.65
C LYS A 25 -8.58 14.74 1.09
N ASP A 26 -8.96 15.78 1.79
CA ASP A 26 -10.33 15.99 2.26
C ASP A 26 -10.86 14.82 3.11
N ASP A 27 -12.14 14.58 3.03
CA ASP A 27 -12.84 13.55 3.84
C ASP A 27 -12.76 12.13 3.22
N ILE A 28 -11.90 11.91 2.22
CA ILE A 28 -11.79 10.60 1.59
C ILE A 28 -10.83 9.73 2.41
N PRO A 29 -11.28 8.57 2.89
CA PRO A 29 -10.42 7.70 3.68
C PRO A 29 -9.20 7.21 2.91
N SER A 30 -8.03 7.20 3.54
CA SER A 30 -6.77 6.73 2.91
C SER A 30 -6.84 5.27 2.43
N CYS A 31 -7.59 4.43 3.13
CA CYS A 31 -7.80 3.04 2.72
C CYS A 31 -8.52 2.93 1.37
N PHE A 32 -9.37 3.90 1.02
CA PHE A 32 -10.02 3.94 -0.29
C PHE A 32 -8.99 4.01 -1.42
N TYR A 33 -8.00 4.87 -1.31
CA TYR A 33 -6.92 4.98 -2.30
C TYR A 33 -6.06 3.72 -2.36
N TYR A 34 -5.79 3.09 -1.23
CA TYR A 34 -5.03 1.85 -1.22
C TYR A 34 -5.72 0.74 -2.02
N PHE A 35 -7.01 0.55 -1.82
CA PHE A 35 -7.77 -0.45 -2.58
C PHE A 35 -7.98 -0.04 -4.04
N LEU A 36 -8.12 1.26 -4.31
CA LEU A 36 -8.21 1.78 -5.68
C LEU A 36 -6.97 1.43 -6.51
N ILE A 37 -5.79 1.74 -6.00
CA ILE A 37 -4.53 1.49 -6.75
C ILE A 37 -4.22 0.01 -6.94
N ARG A 38 -4.87 -0.86 -6.19
CA ARG A 38 -4.78 -2.33 -6.36
C ARG A 38 -5.89 -2.89 -7.25
N ASN A 39 -6.85 -2.09 -7.62
CA ASN A 39 -7.92 -2.52 -8.51
C ASN A 39 -7.38 -2.78 -9.92
N SER A 40 -7.84 -3.85 -10.55
CA SER A 40 -7.37 -4.26 -11.87
C SER A 40 -7.59 -3.20 -12.95
N LYS A 41 -8.67 -2.43 -12.88
CA LYS A 41 -8.95 -1.35 -13.82
C LYS A 41 -7.95 -0.21 -13.68
N PHE A 42 -7.59 0.14 -12.45
CA PHE A 42 -6.57 1.15 -12.20
C PHE A 42 -5.19 0.68 -12.68
N VAL A 43 -4.82 -0.56 -12.38
CA VAL A 43 -3.55 -1.14 -12.83
C VAL A 43 -3.47 -1.19 -14.35
N THR A 44 -4.53 -1.61 -15.02
CA THR A 44 -4.59 -1.63 -16.49
C THR A 44 -4.45 -0.21 -17.06
N PHE A 45 -5.10 0.77 -16.48
CA PHE A 45 -4.95 2.18 -16.86
C PHE A 45 -3.52 2.66 -16.68
N ALA A 46 -2.91 2.38 -15.54
CA ALA A 46 -1.52 2.77 -15.25
C ALA A 46 -0.52 2.16 -16.24
N LEU A 47 -0.72 0.91 -16.63
CA LEU A 47 0.15 0.23 -17.59
C LEU A 47 0.17 0.89 -18.98
N GLN A 48 -0.88 1.62 -19.37
CA GLN A 48 -0.92 2.36 -20.63
C GLN A 48 0.13 3.48 -20.71
N PHE A 49 0.54 4.00 -19.57
CA PHE A 49 1.52 5.09 -19.46
C PHE A 49 2.94 4.61 -19.19
N MET A 50 3.15 3.30 -19.08
CA MET A 50 4.49 2.76 -18.88
C MET A 50 5.33 2.91 -20.14
N ASN A 51 6.13 3.97 -20.17
CA ASN A 51 7.04 4.31 -21.25
C ASN A 51 8.49 4.10 -20.80
N GLY A 52 9.29 3.49 -21.62
CA GLY A 52 10.71 3.36 -21.38
C GLY A 52 11.42 2.54 -22.44
N SER A 53 12.40 3.14 -23.07
CA SER A 53 13.21 2.51 -24.13
C SER A 53 14.41 1.69 -23.62
N SER A 54 14.70 1.71 -22.30
CA SER A 54 15.91 1.11 -21.74
C SER A 54 15.65 0.21 -20.52
N GLY A 55 14.51 -0.51 -20.48
CA GLY A 55 14.16 -1.41 -19.38
C GLY A 55 13.66 -0.72 -18.10
N ARG A 56 13.59 0.61 -18.09
CA ARG A 56 13.01 1.40 -16.98
C ARG A 56 11.67 1.96 -17.41
N GLN A 57 10.61 1.19 -17.20
CA GLN A 57 9.26 1.63 -17.43
C GLN A 57 8.75 2.38 -16.19
N ARG A 58 8.33 3.63 -16.37
CA ARG A 58 7.84 4.49 -15.29
C ARG A 58 6.50 5.11 -15.66
N VAL A 59 5.67 5.27 -14.64
CA VAL A 59 4.42 6.04 -14.70
C VAL A 59 4.60 7.25 -13.80
N SER A 60 4.16 8.42 -14.25
CA SER A 60 4.18 9.63 -13.41
C SER A 60 2.94 9.71 -12.50
N GLY A 61 3.08 10.44 -11.38
CA GLY A 61 1.94 10.71 -10.51
C GLY A 61 0.83 11.50 -11.21
N GLU A 62 1.17 12.40 -12.13
CA GLU A 62 0.22 13.18 -12.92
C GLU A 62 -0.62 12.30 -13.85
N GLU A 63 0.03 11.34 -14.52
CA GLU A 63 -0.67 10.36 -15.34
C GLU A 63 -1.64 9.52 -14.52
N LEU A 64 -1.23 9.05 -13.34
CA LEU A 64 -2.10 8.30 -12.44
C LEU A 64 -3.25 9.14 -11.91
N ALA A 65 -3.03 10.42 -11.64
CA ALA A 65 -4.07 11.35 -11.20
C ALA A 65 -5.14 11.60 -12.26
N SER A 66 -4.87 11.31 -13.53
CA SER A 66 -5.84 11.43 -14.63
C SER A 66 -6.82 10.25 -14.71
N PHE A 67 -6.71 9.25 -13.84
CA PHE A 67 -7.65 8.13 -13.82
C PHE A 67 -9.09 8.61 -13.58
N PRO A 68 -10.04 8.28 -14.48
CA PRO A 68 -11.42 8.69 -14.31
C PRO A 68 -12.06 7.96 -13.13
N LEU A 69 -12.29 8.69 -12.06
CA LEU A 69 -12.84 8.16 -10.82
C LEU A 69 -14.11 8.90 -10.45
N MET A 70 -15.21 8.16 -10.28
CA MET A 70 -16.40 8.67 -9.60
C MET A 70 -16.24 8.46 -8.11
N ILE A 71 -16.17 9.56 -7.35
CA ILE A 71 -16.11 9.52 -5.90
C ILE A 71 -17.47 9.09 -5.36
N PRO A 72 -17.55 8.00 -4.58
CA PRO A 72 -18.80 7.56 -3.97
C PRO A 72 -19.38 8.60 -3.00
N SER A 73 -20.65 8.44 -2.66
CA SER A 73 -21.29 9.30 -1.64
C SER A 73 -20.59 9.14 -0.29
N LYS A 74 -20.71 10.15 0.57
CA LYS A 74 -20.13 10.13 1.93
C LYS A 74 -20.56 8.90 2.73
N GLU A 75 -21.82 8.48 2.59
CA GLU A 75 -22.37 7.29 3.24
C GLU A 75 -21.67 6.00 2.79
N LYS A 76 -21.48 5.86 1.48
CA LYS A 76 -20.75 4.71 0.90
C LYS A 76 -19.28 4.71 1.29
N LEU A 77 -18.64 5.87 1.31
CA LEU A 77 -17.26 6.01 1.77
C LEU A 77 -17.11 5.65 3.24
N ALA A 78 -18.05 6.07 4.10
CA ALA A 78 -18.03 5.72 5.51
C ALA A 78 -18.18 4.21 5.74
N ALA A 79 -19.13 3.58 5.04
CA ALA A 79 -19.33 2.13 5.10
C ALA A 79 -18.09 1.37 4.59
N PHE A 80 -17.51 1.82 3.49
CA PHE A 80 -16.27 1.27 2.93
C PHE A 80 -15.10 1.41 3.90
N ASN A 81 -14.94 2.59 4.51
CA ASN A 81 -13.87 2.86 5.46
C ASN A 81 -13.92 1.92 6.68
N LYS A 82 -15.11 1.65 7.18
CA LYS A 82 -15.32 0.74 8.31
C LYS A 82 -14.81 -0.67 8.01
N VAL A 83 -15.14 -1.20 6.85
CA VAL A 83 -14.67 -2.51 6.41
C VAL A 83 -13.19 -2.47 6.01
N GLY A 84 -12.79 -1.45 5.29
CA GLY A 84 -11.41 -1.28 4.82
C GLY A 84 -10.40 -1.21 5.96
N LYS A 85 -10.72 -0.49 7.01
CA LYS A 85 -9.88 -0.43 8.23
C LYS A 85 -9.71 -1.80 8.89
N LEU A 86 -10.78 -2.58 9.01
CA LEU A 86 -10.71 -3.93 9.57
C LEU A 86 -9.81 -4.84 8.73
N VAL A 87 -9.91 -4.76 7.42
CA VAL A 87 -9.05 -5.54 6.53
C VAL A 87 -7.58 -5.14 6.67
N LEU A 88 -7.29 -3.83 6.71
CA LEU A 88 -5.92 -3.33 6.85
C LEU A 88 -5.31 -3.67 8.22
N GLU A 89 -6.10 -3.62 9.29
CA GLU A 89 -5.66 -4.06 10.62
C GLU A 89 -5.33 -5.55 10.63
N GLN A 90 -6.16 -6.39 10.01
CA GLN A 90 -5.90 -7.82 9.90
C GLN A 90 -4.63 -8.10 9.07
N MET A 91 -4.41 -7.36 7.99
CA MET A 91 -3.18 -7.46 7.20
C MET A 91 -1.94 -7.08 8.01
N LYS A 92 -2.04 -6.04 8.84
CA LYS A 92 -0.96 -5.61 9.74
C LYS A 92 -0.62 -6.69 10.76
N GLU A 93 -1.62 -7.24 11.44
CA GLU A 93 -1.45 -8.33 12.41
C GLU A 93 -0.82 -9.56 11.77
N SER A 94 -1.27 -9.95 10.59
CA SER A 94 -0.70 -11.07 9.85
C SER A 94 0.77 -10.83 9.46
N THR A 95 1.12 -9.61 9.09
CA THR A 95 2.51 -9.23 8.78
C THR A 95 3.40 -9.31 10.01
N GLU A 96 2.94 -8.82 11.15
CA GLU A 96 3.66 -8.89 12.42
C GLU A 96 3.87 -10.34 12.87
N GLU A 97 2.87 -11.18 12.72
CA GLU A 97 2.95 -12.62 12.99
C GLU A 97 3.98 -13.32 12.10
N ILE A 98 3.98 -13.04 10.81
CA ILE A 98 4.98 -13.57 9.87
C ILE A 98 6.40 -13.15 10.27
N GLN A 99 6.60 -11.89 10.63
CA GLN A 99 7.90 -11.40 11.09
C GLN A 99 8.37 -12.09 12.36
N PHE A 100 7.48 -12.29 13.32
CA PHE A 100 7.76 -13.02 14.55
C PHE A 100 8.16 -14.47 14.28
N LEU A 101 7.42 -15.17 13.42
CA LEU A 101 7.72 -16.55 13.02
C LEU A 101 9.07 -16.64 12.29
N LYS A 102 9.43 -15.69 11.46
CA LYS A 102 10.74 -15.63 10.83
C LYS A 102 11.88 -15.46 11.85
N GLN A 103 11.70 -14.58 12.83
CA GLN A 103 12.68 -14.40 13.91
C GLN A 103 12.87 -15.66 14.73
N LEU A 104 11.79 -16.39 15.06
CA LEU A 104 11.86 -17.69 15.71
C LEU A 104 12.62 -18.72 14.88
N GLN A 105 12.35 -18.78 13.59
CA GLN A 105 13.03 -19.68 12.65
C GLN A 105 14.54 -19.39 12.60
N GLU A 106 14.93 -18.13 12.51
CA GLU A 106 16.32 -17.71 12.52
C GLU A 106 17.02 -18.08 13.83
N THR A 107 16.36 -17.88 14.97
CA THR A 107 16.88 -18.24 16.29
C THR A 107 17.11 -19.76 16.41
N ILE A 108 16.14 -20.57 15.97
CA ILE A 108 16.24 -22.03 15.98
C ILE A 108 17.41 -22.49 15.08
N THR A 109 17.49 -21.92 13.88
CA THR A 109 18.56 -22.24 12.93
C THR A 109 19.94 -21.88 13.50
N ALA A 110 20.08 -20.72 14.09
CA ALA A 110 21.33 -20.29 14.74
C ALA A 110 21.72 -21.23 15.90
N THR A 111 20.76 -21.64 16.72
CA THR A 111 20.99 -22.58 17.83
C THR A 111 21.48 -23.96 17.34
N LEU A 112 20.89 -24.47 16.24
CA LEU A 112 21.29 -25.75 15.64
C LEU A 112 22.66 -25.68 14.95
N SER A 113 23.08 -24.50 14.51
CA SER A 113 24.35 -24.30 13.80
C SER A 113 25.52 -23.95 14.70
N SER A 114 25.30 -23.73 15.99
CA SER A 114 26.30 -23.25 16.96
C SER A 114 27.14 -24.34 17.63
N ASN A 115 27.16 -25.53 17.11
CA ASN A 115 28.01 -26.65 17.61
C ASN A 115 29.38 -26.66 16.94
#